data_4aa3a340acbe0a00afcf1bc963aa634f
#
_entry.id   4aa3a340acbe0a00afcf1bc963aa634f
#
_cell.length_a   1.000
_cell.length_b   1.000
_cell.length_c   1.000
_cell.angle_alpha   90.00
_cell.angle_beta   90.00
_cell.angle_gamma   90.00
#
_symmetry.space_group_name_H-M   'P 1'
#
loop_
_entity.id
_entity.type
_entity.pdbx_description
1 polymer ?
#
loop_
_entity_poly.entity_id
_entity_poly.type
_entity_poly.pdbx_seq_one_letter_code
_entity_poly.pdbx_strand_id
1 'polypeptide(L)'
;MPARIVVLGGGIGGTLVANLLEKELGHDAKVTVVDPSGMHDYQPGYLYVALGQAKGHWLSREERTLLRHDVDLAIEKAARIHPDAGTVQLERGGTLEWDYLVVATGARLVPEQIPGLAEGSFEFYSLPGAERLSQELQRFTGGKIKVGIAGIPYKCPPAPVEFTFMVDGFLRDHGLRDKSEVTLLSPLNRAFTIQSASELIQPIMEQRGIGLTTFFNVEAVNPSAGVVESLEGEKEEYDLLVLVPPHKGAQVVIDSDLGDPGGWLLTDKHTLNVEGYDRIFALGDATNLPISKSGSTAHFEAPVIASRIASMVKGTAPKENYGGRVMCFLETGDGKATSLRFDYEHPPVPPQPNRAWHVAKWLFNRMYWETVPKGRIPQNAPFTKPAKHPEKEATR
;
A
#
# COMPACT_ATOMS: atom_id res chain seq x y z
N MET A 1 26.86 -24.37 -7.94
CA MET A 1 26.19 -24.11 -6.65
C MET A 1 24.87 -23.42 -6.96
N PRO A 2 23.80 -23.66 -6.21
CA PRO A 2 22.54 -22.94 -6.40
C PRO A 2 22.75 -21.43 -6.23
N ALA A 3 22.03 -20.63 -7.00
CA ALA A 3 22.05 -19.18 -6.87
C ALA A 3 21.45 -18.75 -5.52
N ARG A 4 22.09 -17.81 -4.84
CA ARG A 4 21.62 -17.28 -3.55
C ARG A 4 20.74 -16.05 -3.81
N ILE A 5 19.49 -16.13 -3.43
CA ILE A 5 18.53 -15.04 -3.61
C ILE A 5 18.05 -14.59 -2.23
N VAL A 6 18.30 -13.32 -1.90
CA VAL A 6 17.83 -12.71 -0.65
C VAL A 6 16.67 -11.77 -0.95
N VAL A 7 15.58 -11.90 -0.20
CA VAL A 7 14.39 -11.06 -0.29
C VAL A 7 14.22 -10.32 1.04
N LEU A 8 14.29 -9.00 1.04
CA LEU A 8 14.11 -8.16 2.23
C LEU A 8 12.66 -7.73 2.37
N GLY A 9 11.97 -8.23 3.39
CA GLY A 9 10.58 -7.97 3.72
C GLY A 9 9.65 -9.15 3.40
N GLY A 10 8.86 -9.58 4.39
CA GLY A 10 7.85 -10.65 4.33
C GLY A 10 6.42 -10.13 4.09
N GLY A 11 6.26 -8.98 3.43
CA GLY A 11 4.95 -8.48 3.02
C GLY A 11 4.47 -9.07 1.69
N ILE A 12 3.37 -8.52 1.14
CA ILE A 12 2.73 -9.00 -0.10
C ILE A 12 3.74 -9.28 -1.22
N GLY A 13 4.61 -8.32 -1.49
CA GLY A 13 5.59 -8.43 -2.57
C GLY A 13 6.66 -9.48 -2.30
N GLY A 14 7.28 -9.44 -1.10
CA GLY A 14 8.37 -10.33 -0.75
C GLY A 14 7.94 -11.80 -0.63
N THR A 15 6.85 -12.08 0.06
CA THR A 15 6.26 -13.42 0.14
C THR A 15 5.96 -13.99 -1.25
N LEU A 16 5.30 -13.18 -2.07
CA LEU A 16 4.91 -13.62 -3.41
C LEU A 16 6.12 -13.90 -4.31
N VAL A 17 7.10 -12.97 -4.33
CA VAL A 17 8.29 -13.15 -5.18
C VAL A 17 9.12 -14.35 -4.72
N ALA A 18 9.28 -14.55 -3.41
CA ALA A 18 10.00 -15.69 -2.86
C ALA A 18 9.35 -17.03 -3.25
N ASN A 19 8.03 -17.12 -3.11
CA ASN A 19 7.26 -18.30 -3.50
C ASN A 19 7.31 -18.59 -5.01
N LEU A 20 7.31 -17.54 -5.85
CA LEU A 20 7.42 -17.70 -7.29
C LEU A 20 8.81 -18.14 -7.72
N LEU A 21 9.86 -17.58 -7.10
CA LEU A 21 11.26 -17.96 -7.38
C LEU A 21 11.53 -19.40 -6.99
N GLU A 22 11.10 -19.84 -5.81
CA GLU A 22 11.25 -21.23 -5.39
C GLU A 22 10.51 -22.19 -6.34
N LYS A 23 9.26 -21.83 -6.70
CA LYS A 23 8.47 -22.63 -7.64
C LYS A 23 9.13 -22.79 -9.02
N GLU A 24 9.79 -21.74 -9.50
CA GLU A 24 10.36 -21.71 -10.87
C GLU A 24 11.76 -22.27 -10.92
N LEU A 25 12.55 -22.13 -9.88
CA LEU A 25 13.97 -22.49 -9.83
C LEU A 25 14.24 -23.79 -9.05
N GLY A 26 13.42 -24.13 -8.05
CA GLY A 26 13.64 -25.30 -7.22
C GLY A 26 15.08 -25.36 -6.68
N HIS A 27 15.79 -26.44 -7.00
CA HIS A 27 17.17 -26.67 -6.55
C HIS A 27 18.22 -25.78 -7.21
N ASP A 28 17.89 -25.05 -8.26
CA ASP A 28 18.84 -24.13 -8.94
C ASP A 28 19.07 -22.85 -8.11
N ALA A 29 18.20 -22.55 -7.13
CA ALA A 29 18.35 -21.41 -6.24
C ALA A 29 18.06 -21.76 -4.78
N LYS A 30 18.69 -21.00 -3.87
CA LYS A 30 18.35 -20.94 -2.47
C LYS A 30 17.75 -19.55 -2.19
N VAL A 31 16.46 -19.53 -1.82
CA VAL A 31 15.72 -18.28 -1.53
C VAL A 31 15.62 -18.09 -0.02
N THR A 32 16.02 -16.91 0.47
CA THR A 32 15.92 -16.55 1.89
C THR A 32 15.13 -15.24 2.02
N VAL A 33 14.03 -15.27 2.76
CA VAL A 33 13.28 -14.06 3.16
C VAL A 33 13.84 -13.57 4.49
N VAL A 34 14.08 -12.26 4.59
CA VAL A 34 14.50 -11.58 5.82
C VAL A 34 13.38 -10.65 6.25
N ASP A 35 12.76 -10.90 7.40
CA ASP A 35 11.69 -10.07 7.95
C ASP A 35 11.84 -9.94 9.47
N PRO A 36 11.78 -8.72 10.04
CA PRO A 36 12.00 -8.51 11.46
C PRO A 36 10.89 -9.07 12.35
N SER A 37 9.67 -9.18 11.84
CA SER A 37 8.49 -9.61 12.61
C SER A 37 8.20 -11.10 12.47
N GLY A 38 8.54 -11.70 11.33
CA GLY A 38 8.09 -13.02 10.95
C GLY A 38 6.57 -13.13 10.78
N MET A 39 5.89 -11.98 10.66
CA MET A 39 4.43 -11.90 10.51
C MET A 39 4.08 -11.23 9.19
N HIS A 40 3.06 -11.75 8.53
CA HIS A 40 2.49 -11.18 7.34
C HIS A 40 1.14 -10.53 7.65
N ASP A 41 1.04 -9.24 7.44
CA ASP A 41 -0.18 -8.47 7.70
C ASP A 41 -0.92 -8.14 6.42
N TYR A 42 -2.23 -8.42 6.42
CA TYR A 42 -3.15 -7.97 5.38
C TYR A 42 -3.58 -6.52 5.65
N GLN A 43 -2.72 -5.57 5.32
CA GLN A 43 -2.92 -4.14 5.60
C GLN A 43 -4.21 -3.54 5.01
N PRO A 44 -4.72 -3.95 3.82
CA PRO A 44 -6.00 -3.45 3.32
C PRO A 44 -7.20 -3.74 4.23
N GLY A 45 -7.05 -4.66 5.17
CA GLY A 45 -8.06 -4.96 6.17
C GLY A 45 -8.14 -3.98 7.36
N TYR A 46 -7.15 -3.13 7.55
CA TYR A 46 -7.08 -2.21 8.69
C TYR A 46 -8.23 -1.20 8.72
N LEU A 47 -8.73 -0.77 7.56
CA LEU A 47 -9.95 0.04 7.44
C LEU A 47 -11.14 -0.58 8.19
N TYR A 48 -11.30 -1.90 8.05
CA TYR A 48 -12.41 -2.64 8.70
C TYR A 48 -12.17 -2.81 10.20
N VAL A 49 -10.90 -2.91 10.64
CA VAL A 49 -10.56 -2.91 12.06
C VAL A 49 -10.90 -1.55 12.69
N ALA A 50 -10.50 -0.46 12.02
CA ALA A 50 -10.79 0.91 12.48
C ALA A 50 -12.29 1.16 12.71
N LEU A 51 -13.13 0.55 11.88
CA LEU A 51 -14.60 0.68 11.98
C LEU A 51 -15.27 -0.44 12.83
N GLY A 52 -14.48 -1.28 13.51
CA GLY A 52 -14.99 -2.38 14.33
C GLY A 52 -15.61 -3.55 13.55
N GLN A 53 -15.43 -3.58 12.23
CA GLN A 53 -16.01 -4.60 11.33
C GLN A 53 -15.11 -5.85 11.18
N ALA A 54 -13.85 -5.78 11.60
CA ALA A 54 -12.91 -6.89 11.63
C ALA A 54 -12.09 -6.88 12.92
N LYS A 55 -11.52 -8.05 13.26
CA LYS A 55 -10.58 -8.18 14.38
C LYS A 55 -9.15 -8.24 13.86
N GLY A 56 -8.23 -7.53 14.51
CA GLY A 56 -6.83 -7.43 14.07
C GLY A 56 -6.16 -8.79 13.84
N HIS A 57 -6.34 -9.76 14.73
CA HIS A 57 -5.74 -11.09 14.61
C HIS A 57 -6.21 -11.91 13.39
N TRP A 58 -7.28 -11.52 12.70
CA TRP A 58 -7.69 -12.14 11.43
C TRP A 58 -6.83 -11.66 10.26
N LEU A 59 -6.17 -10.52 10.43
CA LEU A 59 -5.41 -9.84 9.39
C LEU A 59 -3.91 -10.11 9.47
N SER A 60 -3.46 -10.95 10.40
CA SER A 60 -2.05 -11.29 10.59
C SER A 60 -1.87 -12.80 10.62
N ARG A 61 -0.80 -13.30 9.98
CA ARG A 61 -0.39 -14.71 10.01
C ARG A 61 1.11 -14.81 10.10
N GLU A 62 1.58 -15.91 10.68
CA GLU A 62 3.00 -16.25 10.65
C GLU A 62 3.47 -16.38 9.20
N GLU A 63 4.50 -15.63 8.83
CA GLU A 63 5.07 -15.62 7.49
C GLU A 63 5.48 -17.02 7.03
N ARG A 64 6.04 -17.84 7.94
CA ARG A 64 6.42 -19.22 7.64
C ARG A 64 5.29 -20.08 7.05
N THR A 65 4.03 -19.81 7.43
CA THR A 65 2.86 -20.57 6.96
C THR A 65 2.44 -20.22 5.53
N LEU A 66 2.93 -19.09 5.03
CA LEU A 66 2.62 -18.58 3.68
C LEU A 66 3.74 -18.89 2.68
N LEU A 67 4.97 -19.04 3.17
CA LEU A 67 6.12 -19.41 2.37
C LEU A 67 6.10 -20.90 2.00
N ARG A 68 6.59 -21.21 0.79
CA ARG A 68 6.83 -22.57 0.35
C ARG A 68 7.90 -23.23 1.24
N HIS A 69 7.92 -24.56 1.25
CA HIS A 69 8.73 -25.36 2.18
C HIS A 69 10.23 -25.02 2.09
N ASP A 70 10.76 -24.88 0.88
CA ASP A 70 12.20 -24.71 0.62
C ASP A 70 12.66 -23.24 0.61
N VAL A 71 11.77 -22.30 0.95
CA VAL A 71 12.14 -20.91 1.20
C VAL A 71 12.58 -20.78 2.66
N ASP A 72 13.79 -20.30 2.89
CA ASP A 72 14.29 -19.97 4.23
C ASP A 72 13.67 -18.67 4.75
N LEU A 73 13.44 -18.60 6.05
CA LEU A 73 12.98 -17.37 6.73
C LEU A 73 13.94 -17.02 7.86
N ALA A 74 14.56 -15.85 7.73
CA ALA A 74 15.37 -15.22 8.78
C ALA A 74 14.50 -14.15 9.49
N ILE A 75 14.07 -14.45 10.73
CA ILE A 75 13.31 -13.49 11.55
C ILE A 75 14.31 -12.54 12.20
N GLU A 76 14.76 -11.56 11.43
CA GLU A 76 15.76 -10.58 11.83
C GLU A 76 15.66 -9.34 10.96
N LYS A 77 16.13 -8.21 11.48
CA LYS A 77 16.16 -6.95 10.74
C LYS A 77 17.45 -6.84 9.92
N ALA A 78 17.29 -6.49 8.64
CA ALA A 78 18.42 -6.07 7.82
C ALA A 78 18.92 -4.69 8.29
N ALA A 79 20.21 -4.61 8.64
CA ALA A 79 20.85 -3.40 9.12
C ALA A 79 21.48 -2.60 7.99
N ARG A 80 22.18 -3.27 7.07
CA ARG A 80 22.85 -2.62 5.93
C ARG A 80 22.97 -3.55 4.72
N ILE A 81 22.83 -2.99 3.55
CA ILE A 81 23.07 -3.66 2.26
C ILE A 81 24.44 -3.18 1.75
N HIS A 82 25.26 -4.10 1.31
CA HIS A 82 26.57 -3.84 0.69
C HIS A 82 26.55 -4.34 -0.76
N PRO A 83 26.13 -3.51 -1.73
CA PRO A 83 25.93 -3.94 -3.11
C PRO A 83 27.18 -4.52 -3.76
N ASP A 84 28.33 -3.86 -3.59
CA ASP A 84 29.60 -4.26 -4.21
C ASP A 84 30.13 -5.58 -3.64
N ALA A 85 29.87 -5.84 -2.35
CA ALA A 85 30.26 -7.08 -1.69
C ALA A 85 29.26 -8.22 -1.91
N GLY A 86 28.05 -7.93 -2.42
CA GLY A 86 26.98 -8.93 -2.56
C GLY A 86 26.50 -9.47 -1.21
N THR A 87 26.37 -8.60 -0.19
CA THR A 87 26.01 -9.02 1.17
C THR A 87 24.96 -8.12 1.80
N VAL A 88 24.18 -8.70 2.73
CA VAL A 88 23.29 -7.97 3.65
C VAL A 88 23.75 -8.26 5.07
N GLN A 89 24.06 -7.22 5.82
CA GLN A 89 24.33 -7.28 7.25
C GLN A 89 23.02 -7.30 8.04
N LEU A 90 22.92 -8.21 8.99
CA LEU A 90 21.78 -8.33 9.89
C LEU A 90 22.08 -7.63 11.23
N GLU A 91 21.03 -7.13 11.90
CA GLU A 91 21.17 -6.32 13.12
C GLU A 91 21.86 -7.07 14.27
N ARG A 92 21.67 -8.40 14.40
CA ARG A 92 22.32 -9.23 15.43
C ARG A 92 23.72 -9.72 15.04
N GLY A 93 24.29 -9.22 13.94
CA GLY A 93 25.68 -9.47 13.53
C GLY A 93 25.86 -10.58 12.50
N GLY A 94 24.79 -11.19 12.00
CA GLY A 94 24.86 -12.12 10.87
C GLY A 94 25.08 -11.42 9.54
N THR A 95 25.60 -12.13 8.55
CA THR A 95 25.75 -11.64 7.17
C THR A 95 25.20 -12.69 6.21
N LEU A 96 24.34 -12.26 5.28
CA LEU A 96 23.83 -13.07 4.19
C LEU A 96 24.48 -12.65 2.89
N GLU A 97 25.10 -13.60 2.20
CA GLU A 97 25.62 -13.42 0.84
C GLU A 97 24.49 -13.62 -0.17
N TRP A 98 24.50 -12.87 -1.26
CA TRP A 98 23.52 -13.00 -2.32
C TRP A 98 24.14 -12.85 -3.71
N ASP A 99 23.56 -13.55 -4.66
CA ASP A 99 23.80 -13.40 -6.10
C ASP A 99 22.73 -12.50 -6.73
N TYR A 100 21.53 -12.49 -6.14
CA TYR A 100 20.42 -11.58 -6.46
C TYR A 100 19.75 -11.09 -5.16
N LEU A 101 19.42 -9.80 -5.15
CA LEU A 101 18.73 -9.15 -4.04
C LEU A 101 17.38 -8.59 -4.48
N VAL A 102 16.34 -8.85 -3.72
CA VAL A 102 15.02 -8.23 -3.92
C VAL A 102 14.66 -7.40 -2.69
N VAL A 103 14.44 -6.10 -2.87
CA VAL A 103 14.06 -5.19 -1.79
C VAL A 103 12.54 -4.97 -1.83
N ALA A 104 11.84 -5.59 -0.89
CA ALA A 104 10.38 -5.57 -0.73
C ALA A 104 9.97 -5.00 0.64
N THR A 105 10.75 -4.08 1.17
CA THR A 105 10.66 -3.56 2.54
C THR A 105 9.45 -2.64 2.80
N GLY A 106 8.71 -2.30 1.74
CA GLY A 106 7.54 -1.42 1.85
C GLY A 106 7.91 0.01 2.29
N ALA A 107 6.98 0.64 3.00
CA ALA A 107 7.11 2.00 3.52
C ALA A 107 6.76 2.06 5.01
N ARG A 108 7.44 2.93 5.75
CA ARG A 108 7.18 3.20 7.17
C ARG A 108 6.46 4.52 7.37
N LEU A 109 5.66 4.59 8.42
CA LEU A 109 5.01 5.82 8.85
C LEU A 109 6.01 6.67 9.65
N VAL A 110 5.95 7.98 9.49
CA VAL A 110 6.82 8.95 10.19
C VAL A 110 5.98 10.13 10.72
N PRO A 111 5.03 9.87 11.64
CA PRO A 111 4.14 10.91 12.17
C PRO A 111 4.90 12.01 12.89
N GLU A 112 6.09 11.73 13.42
CA GLU A 112 6.97 12.68 14.10
C GLU A 112 7.47 13.81 13.20
N GLN A 113 7.30 13.73 11.89
CA GLN A 113 7.69 14.81 10.97
C GLN A 113 6.78 16.04 11.03
N ILE A 114 5.56 15.88 11.54
CA ILE A 114 4.60 16.96 11.67
C ILE A 114 4.32 17.19 13.16
N PRO A 115 4.56 18.40 13.68
CA PRO A 115 4.33 18.71 15.09
C PRO A 115 2.91 18.39 15.53
N GLY A 116 2.78 17.65 16.64
CA GLY A 116 1.51 17.29 17.25
C GLY A 116 0.67 16.24 16.52
N LEU A 117 1.13 15.73 15.36
CA LEU A 117 0.36 14.75 14.59
C LEU A 117 0.21 13.43 15.34
N ALA A 118 1.29 12.92 15.92
CA ALA A 118 1.26 11.64 16.64
C ALA A 118 0.33 11.65 17.86
N GLU A 119 0.23 12.78 18.54
CA GLU A 119 -0.56 12.98 19.75
C GLU A 119 -2.02 13.38 19.44
N GLY A 120 -2.24 14.14 18.35
CA GLY A 120 -3.52 14.78 18.02
C GLY A 120 -4.33 14.11 16.95
N SER A 121 -3.82 13.04 16.32
CA SER A 121 -4.55 12.33 15.28
C SER A 121 -4.56 10.82 15.47
N PHE A 122 -5.53 10.19 14.83
CA PHE A 122 -5.61 8.76 14.63
C PHE A 122 -5.23 8.40 13.19
N GLU A 123 -4.88 7.13 12.98
CA GLU A 123 -4.58 6.58 11.66
C GLU A 123 -5.02 5.11 11.57
N PHE A 124 -5.15 4.59 10.34
CA PHE A 124 -5.52 3.21 10.06
C PHE A 124 -4.54 2.54 9.07
N TYR A 125 -3.32 3.03 9.02
CA TYR A 125 -2.24 2.51 8.18
C TYR A 125 -1.34 1.52 8.92
N SER A 126 -1.55 1.36 10.23
CA SER A 126 -0.98 0.32 11.07
C SER A 126 -2.08 -0.40 11.86
N LEU A 127 -1.83 -1.65 12.26
CA LEU A 127 -2.80 -2.39 13.07
C LEU A 127 -3.05 -1.72 14.44
N PRO A 128 -2.00 -1.31 15.19
CA PRO A 128 -2.22 -0.59 16.45
C PRO A 128 -2.97 0.75 16.26
N GLY A 129 -2.72 1.47 15.17
CA GLY A 129 -3.44 2.70 14.83
C GLY A 129 -4.91 2.44 14.56
N ALA A 130 -5.22 1.45 13.74
CA ALA A 130 -6.59 1.04 13.44
C ALA A 130 -7.38 0.59 14.69
N GLU A 131 -6.73 -0.15 15.60
CA GLU A 131 -7.34 -0.58 16.85
C GLU A 131 -7.62 0.61 17.80
N ARG A 132 -6.69 1.57 17.90
CA ARG A 132 -6.91 2.81 18.67
C ARG A 132 -8.05 3.63 18.08
N LEU A 133 -8.09 3.81 16.76
CA LEU A 133 -9.15 4.52 16.06
C LEU A 133 -10.51 3.83 16.27
N SER A 134 -10.55 2.50 16.25
CA SER A 134 -11.77 1.74 16.54
C SER A 134 -12.33 2.02 17.93
N GLN A 135 -11.46 2.08 18.95
CA GLN A 135 -11.87 2.39 20.32
C GLN A 135 -12.43 3.81 20.45
N GLU A 136 -11.84 4.77 19.72
CA GLU A 136 -12.29 6.15 19.72
C GLU A 136 -13.64 6.32 19.01
N LEU A 137 -13.81 5.68 17.85
CA LEU A 137 -15.09 5.70 17.13
C LEU A 137 -16.23 5.07 17.94
N GLN A 138 -15.96 4.05 18.77
CA GLN A 138 -16.97 3.47 19.66
C GLN A 138 -17.42 4.42 20.78
N ARG A 139 -16.61 5.41 21.14
CA ARG A 139 -16.92 6.42 22.16
C ARG A 139 -17.45 7.71 21.54
N PHE A 140 -17.34 7.85 20.24
CA PHE A 140 -17.75 9.05 19.52
C PHE A 140 -19.27 9.23 19.58
N THR A 141 -19.74 10.41 19.97
CA THR A 141 -21.16 10.72 20.16
C THR A 141 -21.71 11.77 19.21
N GLY A 142 -20.86 12.26 18.32
CA GLY A 142 -21.16 13.33 17.37
C GLY A 142 -20.10 14.44 17.42
N GLY A 143 -20.01 15.25 16.37
CA GLY A 143 -19.02 16.32 16.23
C GLY A 143 -18.36 16.35 14.85
N LYS A 144 -17.24 17.06 14.74
CA LYS A 144 -16.49 17.27 13.49
C LYS A 144 -15.45 16.17 13.30
N ILE A 145 -15.62 15.32 12.28
CA ILE A 145 -14.63 14.34 11.86
C ILE A 145 -13.88 14.89 10.65
N LYS A 146 -12.57 15.06 10.78
CA LYS A 146 -11.70 15.42 9.68
C LYS A 146 -10.85 14.20 9.30
N VAL A 147 -10.91 13.81 8.02
CA VAL A 147 -10.06 12.77 7.44
C VAL A 147 -9.11 13.45 6.47
N GLY A 148 -7.82 13.16 6.52
CA GLY A 148 -6.88 13.90 5.67
C GLY A 148 -5.60 13.16 5.36
N ILE A 149 -4.79 13.80 4.51
CA ILE A 149 -3.51 13.31 4.04
C ILE A 149 -2.43 14.29 4.51
N ALA A 150 -1.55 13.84 5.39
CA ALA A 150 -0.52 14.69 6.00
C ALA A 150 0.83 14.66 5.26
N GLY A 151 0.98 13.83 4.22
CA GLY A 151 2.23 13.79 3.45
C GLY A 151 2.12 13.01 2.14
N ILE A 152 2.90 13.41 1.14
CA ILE A 152 3.05 12.74 -0.15
C ILE A 152 4.53 12.42 -0.36
N PRO A 153 4.89 11.21 -0.86
CA PRO A 153 4.01 10.09 -1.23
C PRO A 153 3.50 9.28 -0.03
N TYR A 154 2.39 8.59 -0.20
CA TYR A 154 1.83 7.66 0.78
C TYR A 154 1.32 6.38 0.12
N LYS A 155 1.22 5.29 0.88
CA LYS A 155 0.71 4.01 0.36
C LYS A 155 -0.82 4.00 0.31
N CYS A 156 -1.38 3.19 -0.59
CA CYS A 156 -2.82 3.00 -0.79
C CYS A 156 -3.59 4.32 -1.00
N PRO A 157 -3.37 5.06 -2.10
CA PRO A 157 -4.03 6.34 -2.35
C PRO A 157 -5.56 6.33 -2.26
N PRO A 158 -6.30 5.26 -2.58
CA PRO A 158 -7.75 5.21 -2.38
C PRO A 158 -8.19 5.22 -0.91
N ALA A 159 -7.35 4.76 0.01
CA ALA A 159 -7.77 4.47 1.39
C ALA A 159 -8.32 5.67 2.17
N PRO A 160 -7.78 6.90 2.10
CA PRO A 160 -8.37 8.04 2.83
C PRO A 160 -9.78 8.38 2.35
N VAL A 161 -10.00 8.37 1.04
CA VAL A 161 -11.32 8.62 0.44
C VAL A 161 -12.29 7.49 0.80
N GLU A 162 -11.83 6.25 0.70
CA GLU A 162 -12.60 5.07 1.09
C GLU A 162 -13.02 5.13 2.56
N PHE A 163 -12.07 5.44 3.45
CA PHE A 163 -12.35 5.60 4.88
C PHE A 163 -13.37 6.72 5.13
N THR A 164 -13.30 7.82 4.39
CA THR A 164 -14.27 8.93 4.51
C THR A 164 -15.70 8.47 4.20
N PHE A 165 -15.90 7.67 3.17
CA PHE A 165 -17.21 7.07 2.87
C PHE A 165 -17.64 6.03 3.91
N MET A 166 -16.70 5.23 4.37
CA MET A 166 -17.00 4.17 5.34
C MET A 166 -17.34 4.74 6.72
N VAL A 167 -16.66 5.81 7.16
CA VAL A 167 -17.00 6.48 8.43
C VAL A 167 -18.34 7.22 8.34
N ASP A 168 -18.69 7.82 7.19
CA ASP A 168 -20.04 8.37 6.98
C ASP A 168 -21.10 7.25 7.07
N GLY A 169 -20.86 6.08 6.50
CA GLY A 169 -21.72 4.90 6.67
C GLY A 169 -21.82 4.46 8.13
N PHE A 170 -20.69 4.36 8.82
CA PHE A 170 -20.66 4.03 10.26
C PHE A 170 -21.52 4.99 11.09
N LEU A 171 -21.43 6.29 10.84
CA LEU A 171 -22.23 7.28 11.54
C LEU A 171 -23.75 7.13 11.26
N ARG A 172 -24.12 6.76 10.03
CA ARG A 172 -25.54 6.47 9.69
C ARG A 172 -26.05 5.25 10.42
N ASP A 173 -25.29 4.18 10.42
CA ASP A 173 -25.65 2.91 11.06
C ASP A 173 -25.81 3.06 12.59
N HIS A 174 -25.09 4.02 13.19
CA HIS A 174 -25.16 4.30 14.64
C HIS A 174 -26.08 5.48 15.00
N GLY A 175 -26.80 6.08 14.03
CA GLY A 175 -27.69 7.22 14.28
C GLY A 175 -26.96 8.50 14.70
N LEU A 176 -25.70 8.65 14.31
CA LEU A 176 -24.85 9.79 14.66
C LEU A 176 -24.65 10.78 13.50
N ARG A 177 -25.08 10.43 12.29
CA ARG A 177 -24.77 11.24 11.09
C ARG A 177 -25.32 12.66 11.17
N ASP A 178 -26.53 12.84 11.68
CA ASP A 178 -27.17 14.16 11.79
C ASP A 178 -26.54 15.04 12.88
N LYS A 179 -25.71 14.44 13.75
CA LYS A 179 -24.95 15.12 14.81
C LYS A 179 -23.49 15.31 14.45
N SER A 180 -23.11 14.93 13.22
CA SER A 180 -21.72 14.89 12.83
C SER A 180 -21.49 15.57 11.48
N GLU A 181 -20.34 16.24 11.38
CA GLU A 181 -19.79 16.74 10.13
C GLU A 181 -18.62 15.86 9.72
N VAL A 182 -18.57 15.45 8.45
CA VAL A 182 -17.45 14.67 7.90
C VAL A 182 -16.82 15.47 6.77
N THR A 183 -15.52 15.72 6.85
CA THR A 183 -14.76 16.48 5.83
C THR A 183 -13.49 15.74 5.45
N LEU A 184 -13.22 15.65 4.14
CA LEU A 184 -11.93 15.20 3.61
C LEU A 184 -11.00 16.41 3.41
N LEU A 185 -9.83 16.40 4.04
CA LEU A 185 -8.75 17.38 3.86
C LEU A 185 -7.77 16.82 2.82
N SER A 186 -7.70 17.46 1.66
CA SER A 186 -6.86 17.02 0.55
C SER A 186 -5.74 18.04 0.28
N PRO A 187 -4.47 17.61 0.19
CA PRO A 187 -3.39 18.49 -0.24
C PRO A 187 -3.45 18.85 -1.73
N LEU A 188 -4.34 18.20 -2.48
CA LEU A 188 -4.57 18.42 -3.90
C LEU A 188 -5.72 19.41 -4.12
N ASN A 189 -5.91 19.84 -5.36
CA ASN A 189 -7.08 20.63 -5.80
C ASN A 189 -8.36 19.80 -5.99
N ARG A 190 -8.38 18.55 -5.49
CA ARG A 190 -9.46 17.56 -5.69
C ARG A 190 -9.42 16.48 -4.65
N ALA A 191 -10.47 15.65 -4.59
CA ALA A 191 -10.61 14.59 -3.61
C ALA A 191 -9.63 13.42 -3.78
N PHE A 192 -9.10 13.18 -4.98
CA PHE A 192 -8.28 12.02 -5.28
C PHE A 192 -7.14 12.35 -6.26
N THR A 193 -6.03 11.62 -6.19
CA THR A 193 -4.84 11.83 -7.03
C THR A 193 -5.14 11.71 -8.53
N ILE A 194 -6.03 10.81 -8.91
CA ILE A 194 -6.41 10.54 -10.29
C ILE A 194 -7.68 11.32 -10.63
N GLN A 195 -7.62 12.16 -11.66
CA GLN A 195 -8.69 13.08 -12.04
C GLN A 195 -10.02 12.37 -12.32
N SER A 196 -10.03 11.34 -13.18
CA SER A 196 -11.26 10.62 -13.54
C SER A 196 -11.93 9.94 -12.34
N ALA A 197 -11.15 9.49 -11.37
CA ALA A 197 -11.68 8.95 -10.13
C ALA A 197 -12.24 10.06 -9.23
N SER A 198 -11.57 11.23 -9.18
CA SER A 198 -12.07 12.40 -8.44
C SER A 198 -13.39 12.91 -9.00
N GLU A 199 -13.51 12.99 -10.30
CA GLU A 199 -14.74 13.39 -11.01
C GLU A 199 -15.92 12.45 -10.73
N LEU A 200 -15.65 11.15 -10.53
CA LEU A 200 -16.68 10.20 -10.10
C LEU A 200 -17.05 10.37 -8.62
N ILE A 201 -16.08 10.63 -7.76
CA ILE A 201 -16.21 10.57 -6.30
C ILE A 201 -16.82 11.84 -5.72
N GLN A 202 -16.41 13.02 -6.20
CA GLN A 202 -16.84 14.30 -5.63
C GLN A 202 -18.36 14.50 -5.64
N PRO A 203 -19.09 14.21 -6.73
CA PRO A 203 -20.56 14.30 -6.70
C PRO A 203 -21.21 13.35 -5.69
N ILE A 204 -20.60 12.19 -5.43
CA ILE A 204 -21.10 11.24 -4.43
C ILE A 204 -20.86 11.79 -3.01
N MET A 205 -19.70 12.42 -2.76
CA MET A 205 -19.42 13.11 -1.49
C MET A 205 -20.44 14.21 -1.24
N GLU A 206 -20.70 15.08 -2.23
CA GLU A 206 -21.71 16.16 -2.15
C GLU A 206 -23.10 15.61 -1.83
N GLN A 207 -23.56 14.58 -2.53
CA GLN A 207 -24.86 13.94 -2.29
C GLN A 207 -24.99 13.37 -0.87
N ARG A 208 -23.88 12.96 -0.25
CA ARG A 208 -23.83 12.43 1.11
C ARG A 208 -23.61 13.51 2.18
N GLY A 209 -23.42 14.77 1.78
CA GLY A 209 -23.10 15.87 2.69
C GLY A 209 -21.70 15.73 3.31
N ILE A 210 -20.77 15.13 2.57
CA ILE A 210 -19.36 15.03 2.96
C ILE A 210 -18.61 16.24 2.41
N GLY A 211 -17.98 17.01 3.28
CA GLY A 211 -17.17 18.17 2.93
C GLY A 211 -15.84 17.79 2.27
N LEU A 212 -15.30 18.71 1.49
CA LEU A 212 -13.96 18.60 0.88
C LEU A 212 -13.25 19.95 1.03
N THR A 213 -12.13 19.96 1.76
CA THR A 213 -11.20 21.10 1.80
C THR A 213 -9.99 20.73 0.96
N THR A 214 -9.73 21.50 -0.09
CA THR A 214 -8.63 21.29 -1.06
C THR A 214 -7.44 22.19 -0.73
N PHE A 215 -6.25 21.84 -1.26
CA PHE A 215 -4.97 22.53 -0.98
C PHE A 215 -4.62 22.60 0.50
N PHE A 216 -5.10 21.67 1.30
CA PHE A 216 -4.83 21.60 2.73
C PHE A 216 -3.59 20.76 2.98
N ASN A 217 -2.41 21.39 2.95
CA ASN A 217 -1.14 20.73 3.27
C ASN A 217 -0.88 20.84 4.78
N VAL A 218 -1.04 19.74 5.50
CA VAL A 218 -0.93 19.72 6.96
C VAL A 218 0.45 20.17 7.41
N GLU A 219 0.52 21.24 8.19
CA GLU A 219 1.75 21.78 8.82
C GLU A 219 1.88 21.34 10.28
N ALA A 220 0.79 21.45 11.04
CA ALA A 220 0.80 21.12 12.46
C ALA A 220 -0.58 20.70 12.97
N VAL A 221 -0.59 19.96 14.06
CA VAL A 221 -1.79 19.62 14.81
C VAL A 221 -1.67 20.18 16.22
N ASN A 222 -2.71 20.86 16.69
CA ASN A 222 -2.81 21.34 18.07
C ASN A 222 -3.89 20.55 18.83
N PRO A 223 -3.51 19.45 19.52
CA PRO A 223 -4.47 18.58 20.19
C PRO A 223 -5.26 19.28 21.30
N SER A 224 -4.63 20.23 22.01
CA SER A 224 -5.27 20.95 23.13
C SER A 224 -6.34 21.92 22.67
N ALA A 225 -6.20 22.45 21.45
CA ALA A 225 -7.19 23.34 20.84
C ALA A 225 -8.20 22.58 19.93
N GLY A 226 -7.95 21.31 19.59
CA GLY A 226 -8.74 20.56 18.61
C GLY A 226 -8.66 21.18 17.22
N VAL A 227 -7.45 21.61 16.79
CA VAL A 227 -7.24 22.31 15.51
C VAL A 227 -6.11 21.68 14.74
N VAL A 228 -6.30 21.48 13.43
CA VAL A 228 -5.25 21.17 12.46
C VAL A 228 -5.01 22.39 11.58
N GLU A 229 -3.74 22.69 11.33
CA GLU A 229 -3.30 23.87 10.57
C GLU A 229 -2.60 23.44 9.27
N SER A 230 -2.84 24.18 8.19
CA SER A 230 -2.16 23.96 6.92
C SER A 230 -1.02 24.95 6.69
N LEU A 231 -0.08 24.61 5.80
CA LEU A 231 0.98 25.49 5.32
C LEU A 231 0.45 26.76 4.66
N GLU A 232 -0.77 26.73 4.15
CA GLU A 232 -1.47 27.87 3.55
C GLU A 232 -2.08 28.80 4.59
N GLY A 233 -2.01 28.41 5.88
CA GLY A 233 -2.52 29.19 7.02
C GLY A 233 -4.00 28.95 7.34
N GLU A 234 -4.62 27.97 6.68
CA GLU A 234 -6.00 27.55 6.99
C GLU A 234 -6.03 26.71 8.28
N LYS A 235 -7.13 26.84 9.03
CA LYS A 235 -7.34 26.12 10.28
C LYS A 235 -8.67 25.39 10.24
N GLU A 236 -8.64 24.10 10.58
CA GLU A 236 -9.83 23.27 10.68
C GLU A 236 -9.97 22.74 12.11
N GLU A 237 -11.12 23.00 12.71
CA GLU A 237 -11.48 22.43 14.02
C GLU A 237 -11.96 21.00 13.88
N TYR A 238 -11.63 20.15 14.85
CA TYR A 238 -12.06 18.76 14.88
C TYR A 238 -12.40 18.28 16.30
N ASP A 239 -13.33 17.34 16.38
CA ASP A 239 -13.58 16.47 17.54
C ASP A 239 -12.89 15.12 17.36
N LEU A 240 -12.74 14.65 16.10
CA LEU A 240 -11.97 13.48 15.74
C LEU A 240 -11.16 13.75 14.46
N LEU A 241 -9.84 13.63 14.54
CA LEU A 241 -8.92 13.82 13.43
C LEU A 241 -8.31 12.48 13.03
N VAL A 242 -8.47 12.10 11.75
CA VAL A 242 -7.89 10.88 11.18
C VAL A 242 -7.00 11.27 10.02
N LEU A 243 -5.69 11.17 10.20
CA LEU A 243 -4.72 11.58 9.19
C LEU A 243 -3.89 10.40 8.69
N VAL A 244 -3.66 10.37 7.39
CA VAL A 244 -2.62 9.53 6.79
C VAL A 244 -1.28 10.16 7.12
N PRO A 245 -0.44 9.55 7.97
CA PRO A 245 0.85 10.12 8.35
C PRO A 245 1.78 10.23 7.15
N PRO A 246 2.81 11.08 7.18
CA PRO A 246 3.88 11.05 6.21
C PRO A 246 4.56 9.68 6.17
N HIS A 247 5.03 9.29 4.98
CA HIS A 247 5.70 8.01 4.75
C HIS A 247 7.14 8.21 4.30
N LYS A 248 7.99 7.25 4.68
CA LYS A 248 9.36 7.10 4.15
C LYS A 248 9.62 5.66 3.76
N GLY A 249 10.61 5.44 2.92
CA GLY A 249 11.17 4.14 2.66
C GLY A 249 11.83 3.53 3.90
N ALA A 250 12.29 2.29 3.77
CA ALA A 250 12.89 1.57 4.88
C ALA A 250 14.25 2.17 5.31
N GLN A 251 14.52 2.15 6.62
CA GLN A 251 15.76 2.69 7.16
C GLN A 251 17.01 2.01 6.57
N VAL A 252 16.96 0.71 6.33
CA VAL A 252 18.06 -0.03 5.70
C VAL A 252 18.44 0.51 4.32
N VAL A 253 17.49 1.05 3.56
CA VAL A 253 17.76 1.68 2.26
C VAL A 253 18.52 2.98 2.42
N ILE A 254 18.11 3.80 3.40
CA ILE A 254 18.78 5.06 3.75
C ILE A 254 20.21 4.79 4.26
N ASP A 255 20.35 3.86 5.21
CA ASP A 255 21.64 3.51 5.84
C ASP A 255 22.62 2.86 4.84
N SER A 256 22.12 2.36 3.71
CA SER A 256 22.90 1.73 2.65
C SER A 256 23.20 2.66 1.46
N ASP A 257 22.74 3.91 1.50
CA ASP A 257 22.89 4.89 0.41
C ASP A 257 22.33 4.38 -0.95
N LEU A 258 21.29 3.53 -0.92
CA LEU A 258 20.70 2.89 -2.11
C LEU A 258 19.51 3.62 -2.72
N GLY A 259 18.92 4.55 -1.97
CA GLY A 259 17.72 5.27 -2.36
C GLY A 259 17.91 6.78 -2.36
N ASP A 260 16.82 7.49 -2.59
CA ASP A 260 16.76 8.92 -2.39
C ASP A 260 16.78 9.28 -0.88
N PRO A 261 16.85 10.58 -0.50
CA PRO A 261 16.82 10.98 0.91
C PRO A 261 15.57 10.56 1.70
N GLY A 262 14.49 10.23 0.99
CA GLY A 262 13.26 9.67 1.58
C GLY A 262 13.34 8.15 1.81
N GLY A 263 14.39 7.50 1.33
CA GLY A 263 14.56 6.05 1.40
C GLY A 263 13.80 5.28 0.31
N TRP A 264 13.39 5.96 -0.77
CA TRP A 264 12.76 5.34 -1.92
C TRP A 264 13.82 4.88 -2.91
N LEU A 265 13.74 3.62 -3.35
CA LEU A 265 14.67 3.06 -4.32
C LEU A 265 14.37 3.61 -5.73
N LEU A 266 15.38 4.20 -6.34
CA LEU A 266 15.32 4.61 -7.75
C LEU A 266 15.27 3.35 -8.61
N THR A 267 14.14 3.13 -9.27
CA THR A 267 13.83 1.83 -9.88
C THR A 267 13.42 2.02 -11.35
N ASP A 268 14.00 1.24 -12.24
CA ASP A 268 13.55 1.19 -13.64
C ASP A 268 12.11 0.66 -13.70
N LYS A 269 11.23 1.44 -14.31
CA LYS A 269 9.78 1.20 -14.29
C LYS A 269 9.32 -0.07 -15.04
N HIS A 270 10.18 -0.64 -15.87
CA HIS A 270 9.87 -1.81 -16.69
C HIS A 270 10.59 -3.06 -16.20
N THR A 271 11.88 -2.94 -15.92
CA THR A 271 12.69 -4.08 -15.49
C THR A 271 12.65 -4.32 -13.99
N LEU A 272 12.25 -3.30 -13.21
CA LEU A 272 12.22 -3.29 -11.76
C LEU A 272 13.59 -3.46 -11.10
N ASN A 273 14.66 -3.25 -11.86
CA ASN A 273 16.01 -3.14 -11.32
C ASN A 273 16.18 -1.82 -10.57
N VAL A 274 16.92 -1.84 -9.48
CA VAL A 274 17.43 -0.61 -8.86
C VAL A 274 18.46 0.01 -9.81
N GLU A 275 18.32 1.32 -10.06
CA GLU A 275 19.19 2.02 -11.00
C GLU A 275 20.67 1.85 -10.63
N GLY A 276 21.50 1.52 -11.60
CA GLY A 276 22.92 1.23 -11.42
C GLY A 276 23.25 -0.20 -10.98
N TYR A 277 22.25 -1.08 -10.78
CA TYR A 277 22.48 -2.45 -10.32
C TYR A 277 21.69 -3.49 -11.12
N ASP A 278 22.41 -4.38 -11.81
CA ASP A 278 21.79 -5.44 -12.62
C ASP A 278 21.17 -6.58 -11.79
N ARG A 279 21.60 -6.74 -10.52
CA ARG A 279 21.22 -7.87 -9.66
C ARG A 279 20.42 -7.48 -8.43
N ILE A 280 20.08 -6.19 -8.31
CA ILE A 280 19.22 -5.67 -7.24
C ILE A 280 17.90 -5.25 -7.86
N PHE A 281 16.81 -5.79 -7.33
CA PHE A 281 15.44 -5.50 -7.74
C PHE A 281 14.67 -4.87 -6.59
N ALA A 282 13.71 -4.03 -6.92
CA ALA A 282 12.82 -3.45 -5.92
C ALA A 282 11.37 -3.52 -6.37
N LEU A 283 10.43 -3.67 -5.41
CA LEU A 283 9.01 -3.70 -5.71
C LEU A 283 8.15 -3.09 -4.59
N GLY A 284 6.93 -2.80 -4.96
CA GLY A 284 5.90 -2.28 -4.06
C GLY A 284 6.21 -0.89 -3.55
N ASP A 285 5.82 -0.65 -2.31
CA ASP A 285 5.90 0.69 -1.72
C ASP A 285 7.34 1.17 -1.48
N ALA A 286 8.35 0.29 -1.60
CA ALA A 286 9.76 0.64 -1.44
C ALA A 286 10.34 1.46 -2.62
N THR A 287 9.67 1.46 -3.77
CA THR A 287 10.15 2.07 -5.01
C THR A 287 9.72 3.53 -5.15
N ASN A 288 10.41 4.29 -6.01
CA ASN A 288 10.01 5.63 -6.46
C ASN A 288 9.13 5.61 -7.71
N LEU A 289 8.64 4.47 -8.14
CA LEU A 289 7.90 4.31 -9.39
C LEU A 289 6.71 5.29 -9.49
N PRO A 290 6.44 5.83 -10.70
CA PRO A 290 5.32 6.76 -10.92
C PRO A 290 3.98 6.03 -10.99
N ILE A 291 3.74 5.18 -10.01
CA ILE A 291 2.53 4.36 -9.89
C ILE A 291 2.05 4.33 -8.44
N SER A 292 0.84 3.87 -8.22
CA SER A 292 0.26 3.76 -6.88
C SER A 292 1.08 2.84 -5.98
N LYS A 293 1.52 3.33 -4.82
CA LYS A 293 2.08 2.50 -3.76
C LYS A 293 0.96 1.66 -3.16
N SER A 294 0.92 0.38 -3.50
CA SER A 294 -0.16 -0.51 -3.05
C SER A 294 0.22 -1.98 -3.13
N GLY A 295 -0.44 -2.82 -2.34
CA GLY A 295 -0.28 -4.27 -2.42
C GLY A 295 -0.62 -4.85 -3.80
N SER A 296 -1.52 -4.21 -4.54
CA SER A 296 -1.83 -4.58 -5.93
C SER A 296 -0.64 -4.33 -6.86
N THR A 297 0.04 -3.21 -6.73
CA THR A 297 1.26 -2.90 -7.48
C THR A 297 2.31 -3.98 -7.23
N ALA A 298 2.63 -4.26 -5.97
CA ALA A 298 3.57 -5.31 -5.59
C ALA A 298 3.17 -6.69 -6.12
N HIS A 299 1.86 -7.00 -6.15
CA HIS A 299 1.34 -8.25 -6.70
C HIS A 299 1.64 -8.41 -8.21
N PHE A 300 1.54 -7.34 -8.99
CA PHE A 300 1.82 -7.39 -10.43
C PHE A 300 3.31 -7.26 -10.76
N GLU A 301 4.11 -6.66 -9.89
CA GLU A 301 5.57 -6.55 -10.01
C GLU A 301 6.29 -7.86 -9.69
N ALA A 302 5.87 -8.58 -8.66
CA ALA A 302 6.53 -9.78 -8.18
C ALA A 302 6.76 -10.86 -9.26
N PRO A 303 5.80 -11.21 -10.13
CA PRO A 303 6.02 -12.18 -11.22
C PRO A 303 7.03 -11.71 -12.26
N VAL A 304 7.11 -10.41 -12.52
CA VAL A 304 8.10 -9.84 -13.45
C VAL A 304 9.51 -10.05 -12.89
N ILE A 305 9.73 -9.69 -11.62
CA ILE A 305 11.02 -9.89 -10.94
C ILE A 305 11.38 -11.39 -10.89
N ALA A 306 10.43 -12.25 -10.50
CA ALA A 306 10.68 -13.68 -10.42
C ALA A 306 11.11 -14.27 -11.77
N SER A 307 10.40 -13.93 -12.86
CA SER A 307 10.73 -14.40 -14.21
C SER A 307 12.07 -13.86 -14.70
N ARG A 308 12.38 -12.59 -14.40
CA ARG A 308 13.67 -11.99 -14.80
C ARG A 308 14.84 -12.64 -14.06
N ILE A 309 14.76 -12.80 -12.74
CA ILE A 309 15.80 -13.50 -11.96
C ILE A 309 15.94 -14.94 -12.43
N ALA A 310 14.84 -15.65 -12.65
CA ALA A 310 14.87 -17.03 -13.11
C ALA A 310 15.53 -17.16 -14.49
N SER A 311 15.28 -16.23 -15.41
CA SER A 311 15.97 -16.18 -16.70
C SER A 311 17.48 -15.99 -16.53
N MET A 312 17.90 -15.08 -15.65
CA MET A 312 19.31 -14.79 -15.38
C MET A 312 20.02 -15.99 -14.75
N VAL A 313 19.38 -16.68 -13.79
CA VAL A 313 19.92 -17.91 -13.17
C VAL A 313 20.10 -19.02 -14.21
N LYS A 314 19.15 -19.14 -15.15
CA LYS A 314 19.21 -20.12 -16.24
C LYS A 314 20.14 -19.69 -17.41
N GLY A 315 20.81 -18.54 -17.31
CA GLY A 315 21.72 -18.03 -18.36
C GLY A 315 21.00 -17.55 -19.63
N THR A 316 19.71 -17.18 -19.53
CA THR A 316 18.91 -16.65 -20.63
C THR A 316 18.63 -15.16 -20.45
N ALA A 317 18.40 -14.43 -21.54
CA ALA A 317 18.05 -13.01 -21.46
C ALA A 317 16.64 -12.81 -20.86
N PRO A 318 16.48 -11.95 -19.81
CA PRO A 318 15.18 -11.60 -19.27
C PRO A 318 14.33 -10.86 -20.32
N LYS A 319 13.05 -11.26 -20.46
CA LYS A 319 12.12 -10.66 -21.44
C LYS A 319 10.93 -9.97 -20.81
N GLU A 320 10.55 -10.40 -19.61
CA GLU A 320 9.36 -9.85 -18.92
C GLU A 320 9.59 -8.41 -18.46
N ASN A 321 8.60 -7.57 -18.69
CA ASN A 321 8.59 -6.18 -18.29
C ASN A 321 7.28 -5.84 -17.56
N TYR A 322 7.39 -4.98 -16.56
CA TYR A 322 6.25 -4.41 -15.87
C TYR A 322 5.66 -3.26 -16.70
N GLY A 323 4.35 -3.26 -16.87
CA GLY A 323 3.63 -2.23 -17.63
C GLY A 323 2.90 -1.21 -16.75
N GLY A 324 3.11 -1.21 -15.44
CA GLY A 324 2.41 -0.28 -14.53
C GLY A 324 1.01 -0.75 -14.11
N ARG A 325 0.71 -2.05 -14.20
CA ARG A 325 -0.63 -2.55 -13.86
C ARG A 325 -0.96 -2.39 -12.39
N VAL A 326 -2.14 -1.82 -12.13
CA VAL A 326 -2.72 -1.65 -10.80
C VAL A 326 -4.20 -1.96 -10.84
N MET A 327 -4.71 -2.57 -9.78
CA MET A 327 -6.14 -2.76 -9.54
C MET A 327 -6.45 -2.48 -8.07
N CYS A 328 -7.33 -1.52 -7.81
CA CYS A 328 -7.83 -1.22 -6.48
C CYS A 328 -9.34 -1.23 -6.47
N PHE A 329 -9.93 -1.56 -5.32
CA PHE A 329 -11.33 -1.30 -5.03
C PHE A 329 -11.45 -0.02 -4.20
N LEU A 330 -12.58 0.67 -4.32
CA LEU A 330 -12.91 1.83 -3.52
C LEU A 330 -14.38 1.75 -3.07
N GLU A 331 -14.62 1.60 -1.77
CA GLU A 331 -15.96 1.67 -1.18
C GLU A 331 -16.48 3.10 -1.25
N THR A 332 -17.76 3.25 -1.57
CA THR A 332 -18.43 4.55 -1.68
C THR A 332 -19.63 4.68 -0.74
N GLY A 333 -19.73 3.79 0.24
CA GLY A 333 -20.84 3.71 1.17
C GLY A 333 -22.04 2.92 0.62
N ASP A 334 -23.02 2.63 1.47
CA ASP A 334 -24.29 1.95 1.17
C ASP A 334 -24.11 0.57 0.50
N GLY A 335 -23.03 -0.15 0.85
CA GLY A 335 -22.71 -1.46 0.26
C GLY A 335 -22.39 -1.38 -1.23
N LYS A 336 -21.83 -0.26 -1.69
CA LYS A 336 -21.38 -0.04 -3.06
C LYS A 336 -19.89 0.26 -3.10
N ALA A 337 -19.24 -0.22 -4.16
CA ALA A 337 -17.85 0.07 -4.46
C ALA A 337 -17.66 0.32 -5.95
N THR A 338 -16.53 0.89 -6.30
CA THR A 338 -16.01 0.96 -7.67
C THR A 338 -14.65 0.28 -7.76
N SER A 339 -14.12 0.12 -8.97
CA SER A 339 -12.77 -0.39 -9.20
C SER A 339 -11.92 0.60 -9.97
N LEU A 340 -10.68 0.75 -9.56
CA LEU A 340 -9.66 1.52 -10.25
C LEU A 340 -8.70 0.54 -10.90
N ARG A 341 -8.67 0.50 -12.23
CA ARG A 341 -7.81 -0.38 -13.02
C ARG A 341 -7.10 0.45 -14.06
N PHE A 342 -5.78 0.46 -13.99
CA PHE A 342 -4.94 1.30 -14.84
C PHE A 342 -3.53 0.70 -14.99
N ASP A 343 -2.80 1.23 -15.94
CA ASP A 343 -1.39 0.97 -16.15
C ASP A 343 -0.68 2.24 -16.66
N TYR A 344 0.58 2.15 -17.09
CA TYR A 344 1.32 3.33 -17.56
C TYR A 344 0.72 3.99 -18.80
N GLU A 345 -0.01 3.24 -19.63
CA GLU A 345 -0.55 3.71 -20.91
C GLU A 345 -2.05 4.05 -20.83
N HIS A 346 -2.76 3.43 -19.88
CA HIS A 346 -4.20 3.53 -19.78
C HIS A 346 -4.62 4.10 -18.41
N PRO A 347 -5.00 5.39 -18.36
CA PRO A 347 -5.54 5.97 -17.14
C PRO A 347 -6.84 5.25 -16.73
N PRO A 348 -7.20 5.25 -15.45
CA PRO A 348 -8.39 4.54 -14.99
C PRO A 348 -9.67 5.20 -15.52
N VAL A 349 -10.61 4.35 -15.92
CA VAL A 349 -12.00 4.72 -16.21
C VAL A 349 -12.86 3.97 -15.18
N PRO A 350 -13.08 4.55 -13.99
CA PRO A 350 -13.80 3.87 -12.92
C PRO A 350 -15.28 3.70 -13.29
N PRO A 351 -15.84 2.49 -13.17
CA PRO A 351 -17.27 2.27 -13.38
C PRO A 351 -18.10 2.94 -12.27
N GLN A 352 -19.37 3.20 -12.55
CA GLN A 352 -20.30 3.68 -11.52
C GLN A 352 -20.34 2.69 -10.33
N PRO A 353 -20.31 3.19 -9.10
CA PRO A 353 -20.33 2.34 -7.91
C PRO A 353 -21.58 1.46 -7.85
N ASN A 354 -21.37 0.18 -7.57
CA ASN A 354 -22.45 -0.78 -7.46
C ASN A 354 -22.16 -1.90 -6.44
N ARG A 355 -23.18 -2.68 -6.11
CA ARG A 355 -23.08 -3.78 -5.15
C ARG A 355 -22.19 -4.93 -5.63
N ALA A 356 -22.07 -5.15 -6.93
CA ALA A 356 -21.25 -6.24 -7.46
C ALA A 356 -19.76 -5.98 -7.15
N TRP A 357 -19.27 -4.76 -7.27
CA TRP A 357 -17.90 -4.40 -6.88
C TRP A 357 -17.66 -4.50 -5.38
N HIS A 358 -18.65 -4.15 -4.56
CA HIS A 358 -18.58 -4.35 -3.10
C HIS A 358 -18.44 -5.86 -2.76
N VAL A 359 -19.28 -6.71 -3.35
CA VAL A 359 -19.20 -8.16 -3.16
C VAL A 359 -17.86 -8.72 -3.69
N ALA A 360 -17.38 -8.24 -4.84
CA ALA A 360 -16.08 -8.64 -5.39
C ALA A 360 -14.92 -8.29 -4.43
N LYS A 361 -14.93 -7.09 -3.84
CA LYS A 361 -13.96 -6.69 -2.81
C LYS A 361 -14.05 -7.58 -1.57
N TRP A 362 -15.26 -7.84 -1.08
CA TRP A 362 -15.47 -8.71 0.07
C TRP A 362 -14.93 -10.13 -0.18
N LEU A 363 -15.19 -10.71 -1.36
CA LEU A 363 -14.66 -12.02 -1.77
C LEU A 363 -13.12 -11.98 -1.85
N PHE A 364 -12.55 -10.95 -2.44
CA PHE A 364 -11.10 -10.78 -2.53
C PHE A 364 -10.46 -10.77 -1.14
N ASN A 365 -11.00 -9.99 -0.20
CA ASN A 365 -10.51 -9.93 1.18
C ASN A 365 -10.54 -11.31 1.85
N ARG A 366 -11.62 -12.09 1.69
CA ARG A 366 -11.73 -13.44 2.27
C ARG A 366 -10.78 -14.46 1.64
N MET A 367 -10.51 -14.30 0.35
CA MET A 367 -9.66 -15.24 -0.41
C MET A 367 -8.18 -14.87 -0.36
N TYR A 368 -7.82 -13.74 0.21
CA TYR A 368 -6.46 -13.20 0.19
C TYR A 368 -5.41 -14.25 0.58
N TRP A 369 -5.56 -14.88 1.75
CA TRP A 369 -4.60 -15.84 2.30
C TRP A 369 -4.38 -17.09 1.44
N GLU A 370 -5.38 -17.47 0.67
CA GLU A 370 -5.31 -18.65 -0.19
C GLU A 370 -4.88 -18.31 -1.63
N THR A 371 -4.81 -17.04 -1.97
CA THR A 371 -4.58 -16.61 -3.35
C THR A 371 -3.32 -15.77 -3.53
N VAL A 372 -3.28 -14.57 -2.99
CA VAL A 372 -2.23 -13.58 -3.28
C VAL A 372 -0.84 -14.05 -2.81
N PRO A 373 -0.61 -14.39 -1.52
CA PRO A 373 0.72 -14.81 -1.08
C PRO A 373 1.20 -16.09 -1.75
N LYS A 374 0.26 -16.96 -2.18
CA LYS A 374 0.54 -18.25 -2.82
C LYS A 374 0.66 -18.17 -4.34
N GLY A 375 0.58 -16.98 -4.93
CA GLY A 375 0.67 -16.79 -6.38
C GLY A 375 -0.43 -17.49 -7.19
N ARG A 376 -1.65 -17.60 -6.64
CA ARG A 376 -2.77 -18.30 -7.28
C ARG A 376 -3.70 -17.40 -8.09
N ILE A 377 -3.49 -16.07 -8.10
CA ILE A 377 -4.24 -15.15 -8.96
C ILE A 377 -3.55 -15.08 -10.31
N PRO A 378 -4.23 -15.42 -11.42
CA PRO A 378 -3.65 -15.29 -12.74
C PRO A 378 -3.35 -13.83 -13.07
N GLN A 379 -2.11 -13.56 -13.53
CA GLN A 379 -1.66 -12.21 -13.91
C GLN A 379 -2.53 -11.57 -15.00
N ASN A 380 -3.08 -12.39 -15.90
CA ASN A 380 -3.89 -11.94 -17.04
C ASN A 380 -5.39 -12.11 -16.80
N ALA A 381 -5.85 -12.22 -15.56
CA ALA A 381 -7.26 -12.32 -15.27
C ALA A 381 -8.03 -11.13 -15.90
N PRO A 382 -9.13 -11.36 -16.66
CA PRO A 382 -9.82 -10.28 -17.38
C PRO A 382 -10.28 -9.13 -16.50
N PHE A 383 -10.65 -9.42 -15.25
CA PHE A 383 -11.11 -8.41 -14.29
C PHE A 383 -10.00 -7.50 -13.76
N THR A 384 -8.71 -7.82 -13.99
CA THR A 384 -7.56 -6.99 -13.59
C THR A 384 -7.08 -6.06 -14.70
N LYS A 385 -7.56 -6.22 -15.93
CA LYS A 385 -7.13 -5.39 -17.07
C LYS A 385 -7.74 -3.98 -16.97
N PRO A 386 -7.01 -2.93 -17.40
CA PRO A 386 -7.58 -1.60 -17.56
C PRO A 386 -8.84 -1.64 -18.44
N ALA A 387 -9.80 -0.78 -18.12
CA ALA A 387 -10.97 -0.61 -19.00
C ALA A 387 -10.52 0.10 -20.29
N LYS A 388 -11.08 -0.29 -21.43
CA LYS A 388 -10.82 0.40 -22.69
C LYS A 388 -11.43 1.80 -22.65
N HIS A 389 -10.67 2.79 -23.10
CA HIS A 389 -11.13 4.17 -23.17
C HIS A 389 -12.10 4.31 -24.35
N PRO A 390 -13.34 4.84 -24.17
CA PRO A 390 -14.33 4.91 -25.24
C PRO A 390 -13.87 5.76 -26.44
N GLU A 391 -12.99 6.74 -26.24
CA GLU A 391 -12.47 7.61 -27.31
C GLU A 391 -11.48 6.93 -28.26
N LYS A 392 -10.84 5.82 -27.86
CA LYS A 392 -9.91 5.08 -28.74
C LYS A 392 -10.58 4.04 -29.65
N GLU A 393 -11.88 3.73 -29.44
CA GLU A 393 -12.65 2.85 -30.34
C GLU A 393 -13.29 3.62 -31.50
N ALA A 394 -13.43 4.95 -31.40
CA ALA A 394 -14.02 5.81 -32.45
C ALA A 394 -13.04 6.15 -33.60
N THR A 395 -11.76 5.78 -33.47
CA THR A 395 -10.69 6.10 -34.45
C THR A 395 -10.10 4.86 -35.14
N ARG A 396 -10.80 3.71 -35.12
CA ARG A 396 -10.41 2.53 -35.90
C ARG A 396 -11.44 2.16 -36.97
#